data_5c5db6c6093cea823a554c18353a1503
#
_entry.id   5c5db6c6093cea823a554c18353a1503
#
_cell.length_a   1.000
_cell.length_b   1.000
_cell.length_c   1.000
_cell.angle_alpha   90.00
_cell.angle_beta   90.00
_cell.angle_gamma   90.00
#
_symmetry.space_group_name_H-M   'P 1'
#
loop_
_entity.id
_entity.type
_entity.pdbx_description
1 polymer ?
#
loop_
_entity_poly.entity_id
_entity_poly.type
_entity_poly.pdbx_seq_one_letter_code
_entity_poly.pdbx_strand_id
1 'polypeptide(L)'
;MNVIVANEAKSMLSELDIDIIKSVDGVHTADELVDMFKNFFYARMILDITAIENYNDITNLQKISMGLDADKIILVLPNNEISTSSSYLSK
;
A
#
# COMPACT_ATOMS: atom_id res chain seq x y z
N MET A 1 13.52 -6.09 -6.96
CA MET A 1 12.97 -4.78 -7.37
C MET A 1 11.66 -4.52 -6.65
N ASN A 2 11.78 -3.98 -5.45
CA ASN A 2 10.62 -3.74 -4.59
C ASN A 2 10.43 -2.26 -4.37
N VAL A 3 9.16 -1.85 -4.23
CA VAL A 3 8.81 -0.49 -3.83
C VAL A 3 8.06 -0.54 -2.51
N ILE A 4 8.21 0.50 -1.71
CA ILE A 4 7.50 0.63 -0.44
C ILE A 4 6.71 1.94 -0.47
N VAL A 5 5.44 1.86 -0.08
CA VAL A 5 4.59 3.04 0.15
C VAL A 5 4.15 2.94 1.61
N ALA A 6 4.61 3.85 2.45
CA ALA A 6 4.44 3.72 3.89
C ALA A 6 4.04 5.02 4.57
N ASN A 7 3.30 4.89 5.65
CA ASN A 7 2.92 5.97 6.53
C ASN A 7 3.10 5.50 7.98
N GLU A 8 2.08 4.96 8.61
CA GLU A 8 2.19 4.52 10.01
C GLU A 8 3.11 3.31 10.18
N ALA A 9 3.20 2.44 9.16
CA ALA A 9 4.05 1.26 9.19
C ALA A 9 5.50 1.55 8.76
N LYS A 10 5.86 2.82 8.55
CA LYS A 10 7.18 3.18 8.02
C LYS A 10 8.34 2.60 8.83
N SER A 11 8.29 2.74 10.16
CA SER A 11 9.36 2.24 11.03
C SER A 11 9.54 0.73 10.91
N MET A 12 8.44 0.01 10.89
CA MET A 12 8.46 -1.45 10.75
C MET A 12 9.01 -1.86 9.40
N LEU A 13 8.55 -1.20 8.33
CA LEU A 13 8.94 -1.56 6.97
C LEU A 13 10.39 -1.18 6.67
N SER A 14 10.93 -0.16 7.34
CA SER A 14 12.33 0.24 7.16
C SER A 14 13.32 -0.83 7.65
N GLU A 15 12.86 -1.79 8.45
CA GLU A 15 13.70 -2.87 8.97
C GLU A 15 13.75 -4.09 8.05
N LEU A 16 13.00 -4.08 6.94
CA LEU A 16 13.00 -5.19 6.01
C LEU A 16 14.33 -5.27 5.26
N ASP A 17 14.89 -6.48 5.20
CA ASP A 17 16.15 -6.73 4.51
C ASP A 17 15.88 -7.20 3.08
N ILE A 18 15.36 -6.29 2.28
CA ILE A 18 15.07 -6.53 0.85
C ILE A 18 15.56 -5.34 0.05
N ASP A 19 15.77 -5.54 -1.25
CA ASP A 19 16.18 -4.43 -2.10
C ASP A 19 14.98 -3.53 -2.38
N ILE A 20 15.16 -2.24 -2.11
CA ILE A 20 14.12 -1.23 -2.32
C ILE A 20 14.61 -0.27 -3.39
N ILE A 21 13.89 -0.19 -4.50
CA ILE A 21 14.27 0.71 -5.59
C ILE A 21 13.55 2.06 -5.51
N LYS A 22 12.44 2.12 -4.78
CA LYS A 22 11.71 3.37 -4.55
C LYS A 22 10.91 3.27 -3.27
N SER A 23 10.95 4.35 -2.50
CA SER A 23 10.21 4.46 -1.25
C SER A 23 9.40 5.75 -1.27
N VAL A 24 8.10 5.64 -0.96
CA VAL A 24 7.20 6.79 -0.90
C VAL A 24 6.65 6.87 0.52
N ASP A 25 6.78 8.03 1.13
CA ASP A 25 6.34 8.27 2.51
C ASP A 25 5.10 9.15 2.53
N GLY A 26 4.29 8.95 3.58
CA GLY A 26 3.15 9.80 3.85
C GLY A 26 1.88 9.34 3.15
N VAL A 27 0.84 10.17 3.25
CA VAL A 27 -0.49 9.86 2.75
C VAL A 27 -0.68 10.45 1.35
N HIS A 28 -1.19 9.63 0.44
CA HIS A 28 -1.51 10.04 -0.92
C HIS A 28 -2.88 9.49 -1.30
N THR A 29 -3.54 10.12 -2.26
CA THR A 29 -4.80 9.60 -2.78
C THR A 29 -4.53 8.33 -3.60
N ALA A 30 -5.56 7.50 -3.76
CA ALA A 30 -5.45 6.32 -4.61
C ALA A 30 -5.05 6.70 -6.04
N ASP A 31 -5.64 7.77 -6.57
CA ASP A 31 -5.33 8.25 -7.93
C ASP A 31 -3.86 8.66 -8.06
N GLU A 32 -3.32 9.35 -7.04
CA GLU A 32 -1.91 9.74 -7.03
C GLU A 32 -1.00 8.52 -7.05
N LEU A 33 -1.30 7.52 -6.24
CA LEU A 33 -0.49 6.31 -6.17
C LEU A 33 -0.54 5.53 -7.48
N VAL A 34 -1.70 5.44 -8.10
CA VAL A 34 -1.83 4.79 -9.41
C VAL A 34 -1.00 5.55 -10.44
N ASP A 35 -1.07 6.88 -10.47
CA ASP A 35 -0.29 7.69 -11.42
C ASP A 35 1.21 7.52 -11.23
N MET A 36 1.67 7.42 -9.98
CA MET A 36 3.09 7.23 -9.70
C MET A 36 3.64 5.92 -10.24
N PHE A 37 2.84 4.86 -10.19
CA PHE A 37 3.34 3.50 -10.40
C PHE A 37 2.79 2.80 -11.64
N LYS A 38 1.79 3.34 -12.31
CA LYS A 38 1.16 2.66 -13.46
C LYS A 38 2.14 2.37 -14.60
N ASN A 39 3.17 3.21 -14.75
CA ASN A 39 4.21 3.03 -15.77
C ASN A 39 5.58 2.73 -15.14
N PHE A 40 5.61 2.42 -13.86
CA PHE A 40 6.83 2.15 -13.13
C PHE A 40 7.06 0.64 -13.08
N PHE A 41 8.26 0.21 -13.45
CA PHE A 41 8.58 -1.23 -13.42
C PHE A 41 9.05 -1.65 -12.03
N TYR A 42 8.37 -2.62 -11.43
CA TYR A 42 8.72 -3.18 -10.13
C TYR A 42 8.23 -4.63 -10.04
N ALA A 43 8.88 -5.42 -9.18
CA ALA A 43 8.48 -6.80 -8.96
C ALA A 43 7.38 -6.91 -7.91
N ARG A 44 7.48 -6.11 -6.83
CA ARG A 44 6.50 -6.10 -5.74
C ARG A 44 6.38 -4.72 -5.15
N MET A 45 5.16 -4.41 -4.69
CA MET A 45 4.87 -3.19 -3.94
C MET A 45 4.41 -3.59 -2.54
N ILE A 46 5.09 -3.08 -1.53
CA ILE A 46 4.67 -3.22 -0.15
C ILE A 46 3.91 -1.95 0.20
N LEU A 47 2.61 -2.07 0.33
CA LEU A 47 1.71 -0.93 0.48
C LEU A 47 1.09 -0.92 1.88
N ASP A 48 1.46 0.10 2.65
CA ASP A 48 0.85 0.38 3.95
C ASP A 48 -0.52 0.98 3.71
N ILE A 49 -1.57 0.35 4.24
CA ILE A 49 -2.93 0.83 4.02
C ILE A 49 -3.12 2.28 4.50
N THR A 50 -2.42 2.67 5.57
CA THR A 50 -2.54 4.03 6.12
C THR A 50 -1.89 5.09 5.25
N ALA A 51 -1.16 4.68 4.21
CA ALA A 51 -0.60 5.60 3.22
C ALA A 51 -1.63 6.01 2.16
N ILE A 52 -2.80 5.40 2.17
CA ILE A 52 -3.89 5.69 1.24
C ILE A 52 -4.88 6.63 1.91
N GLU A 53 -5.12 7.81 1.32
CA GLU A 53 -6.13 8.74 1.84
C GLU A 53 -7.50 8.07 1.81
N ASN A 54 -8.24 8.18 2.90
CA ASN A 54 -9.56 7.55 3.06
C ASN A 54 -9.53 6.04 2.82
N TYR A 55 -8.54 5.37 3.38
CA TYR A 55 -8.37 3.93 3.19
C TYR A 55 -9.55 3.11 3.73
N ASN A 56 -10.38 3.68 4.61
CA ASN A 56 -11.59 3.01 5.10
C ASN A 56 -12.68 2.87 4.04
N ASP A 57 -12.60 3.66 2.98
CA ASP A 57 -13.52 3.55 1.85
C ASP A 57 -12.96 2.52 0.88
N ILE A 58 -13.65 1.38 0.77
CA ILE A 58 -13.21 0.26 -0.05
C ILE A 58 -12.99 0.65 -1.53
N THR A 59 -13.69 1.69 -2.01
CA THR A 59 -13.51 2.13 -3.40
C THR A 59 -12.09 2.62 -3.67
N ASN A 60 -11.40 3.15 -2.67
CA ASN A 60 -10.00 3.57 -2.83
C ASN A 60 -9.08 2.37 -3.01
N LEU A 61 -9.32 1.29 -2.28
CA LEU A 61 -8.57 0.05 -2.48
C LEU A 61 -8.86 -0.56 -3.84
N GLN A 62 -10.10 -0.48 -4.30
CA GLN A 62 -10.49 -0.96 -5.62
C GLN A 62 -9.78 -0.16 -6.72
N LYS A 63 -9.67 1.16 -6.58
CA LYS A 63 -8.93 1.99 -7.54
C LYS A 63 -7.49 1.53 -7.69
N ILE A 64 -6.85 1.21 -6.57
CA ILE A 64 -5.47 0.72 -6.56
C ILE A 64 -5.39 -0.64 -7.29
N SER A 65 -6.26 -1.57 -6.93
CA SER A 65 -6.23 -2.92 -7.50
C SER A 65 -6.57 -2.93 -8.99
N MET A 66 -7.37 -1.98 -9.45
CA MET A 66 -7.73 -1.88 -10.87
C MET A 66 -6.71 -1.08 -11.68
N GLY A 67 -6.08 -0.09 -11.06
CA GLY A 67 -5.11 0.77 -11.74
C GLY A 67 -3.69 0.22 -11.75
N LEU A 68 -3.37 -0.68 -10.84
CA LEU A 68 -2.06 -1.32 -10.73
C LEU A 68 -2.23 -2.83 -10.78
N ASP A 69 -1.12 -3.57 -10.83
CA ASP A 69 -1.16 -5.03 -10.85
C ASP A 69 -1.31 -5.54 -9.40
N ALA A 70 -2.53 -5.94 -9.06
CA ALA A 70 -2.84 -6.40 -7.70
C ALA A 70 -2.01 -7.62 -7.28
N ASP A 71 -1.59 -8.45 -8.23
CA ASP A 71 -0.77 -9.63 -7.94
C ASP A 71 0.60 -9.27 -7.41
N LYS A 72 1.05 -8.05 -7.66
CA LYS A 72 2.35 -7.56 -7.19
C LYS A 72 2.27 -6.79 -5.87
N ILE A 73 1.07 -6.58 -5.35
CA ILE A 73 0.87 -5.75 -4.16
C ILE A 73 0.74 -6.61 -2.91
N ILE A 74 1.55 -6.29 -1.89
CA ILE A 74 1.42 -6.85 -0.55
C ILE A 74 0.89 -5.73 0.33
N LEU A 75 -0.34 -5.89 0.81
CA LEU A 75 -0.98 -4.89 1.65
C LEU A 75 -0.58 -5.12 3.11
N VAL A 76 -0.07 -4.07 3.73
CA VAL A 76 0.35 -4.12 5.13
C VAL A 76 -0.67 -3.38 5.98
N LEU A 77 -1.09 -4.02 7.06
CA LEU A 77 -2.08 -3.49 7.99
C LEU A 77 -1.39 -3.25 9.34
N PRO A 78 -1.13 -2.00 9.73
CA PRO A 78 -0.55 -1.72 11.05
C PRO A 78 -1.42 -2.25 12.18
N ASN A 79 -0.80 -2.48 13.33
CA ASN A 79 -1.48 -3.11 14.48
C ASN A 79 -2.80 -2.45 14.85
N ASN A 80 -2.88 -1.14 14.77
CA ASN A 80 -4.10 -0.40 15.10
C ASN A 80 -5.23 -0.62 14.08
N GLU A 81 -4.95 -1.26 12.95
CA GLU A 81 -5.91 -1.51 11.88
C GLU A 81 -6.33 -2.97 11.77
N ILE A 82 -5.75 -3.86 12.56
CA ILE A 82 -6.03 -5.31 12.46
C ILE A 82 -7.51 -5.61 12.70
N SER A 83 -8.12 -5.02 13.72
CA SER A 83 -9.53 -5.25 14.01
C SER A 83 -10.44 -4.76 12.88
N THR A 84 -10.09 -3.63 12.26
CA THR A 84 -10.81 -3.08 11.11
C THR A 84 -10.69 -4.03 9.92
N SER A 85 -9.50 -4.57 9.68
CA SER A 85 -9.25 -5.54 8.63
C SER A 85 -10.09 -6.80 8.82
N SER A 86 -10.18 -7.29 10.04
CA SER A 86 -10.99 -8.46 10.35
C SER A 86 -12.46 -8.21 10.00
N SER A 87 -12.95 -7.00 10.23
CA SER A 87 -14.31 -6.64 9.84
C SER A 87 -14.51 -6.68 8.33
N TYR A 88 -13.53 -6.22 7.56
CA TYR A 88 -13.60 -6.31 6.10
C TYR A 88 -13.63 -7.76 5.64
N LEU A 89 -12.77 -8.58 6.19
CA LEU A 89 -12.66 -9.98 5.80
C LEU A 89 -13.90 -10.79 6.20
N SER A 90 -14.60 -10.39 7.24
CA SER A 90 -15.79 -11.05 7.72
C SER A 90 -17.04 -10.76 6.89
N LYS A 91 -16.96 -9.75 6.06
CA LYS A 91 -18.08 -9.35 5.20
C LYS A 91 -18.00 -10.02 3.85
#